data_c706050f16d6f6006507dd76177a9c93
#
_entry.id   c706050f16d6f6006507dd76177a9c93
#
_cell.length_a   1.000
_cell.length_b   1.000
_cell.length_c   1.000
_cell.angle_alpha   90.00
_cell.angle_beta   90.00
_cell.angle_gamma   90.00
#
_symmetry.space_group_name_H-M   'P 1'
#
loop_
_entity.id
_entity.type
_entity.pdbx_description
1 polymer ?
#
loop_
_entity_poly.entity_id
_entity_poly.type
_entity_poly.pdbx_seq_one_letter_code
_entity_poly.pdbx_strand_id
1 'polypeptide(L)'
;VVNEEKIKGGLKNLVDKVNEIGLEFGIWFEPEMISPDSDLYREHPEWAIQIPGREATEIRCQYVLDLSRPEVQDYAYECVAKILRSANIKYVKWDMNRQLSDLGSTYLDKDSQQELFHRYVLGMYAMQERLVQEFPDLLLENCSGGGARFDPGMLYYSPQIWCSDDTDAIERLEIQEGTALIYPLCSMGAHVSVCPNHTVGRVTPFTTRGHVALAGTFGYELDITKLPEEERKLIPEQTAMYHKYHELIRDGEYYRILSYRENHRSDCWAVASEDKNEVLVTYVQVLAQVNMPSRKVRLRGFDPAKKYCLEGTDEVYSGEMLMNAGFRMKDFWGDFVSSCLLYTSPSPRDTR
;
A
#
# COMPACT_ATOMS: atom_id res chain seq x y z
N VAL A 1 18.18 10.45 -18.47
CA VAL A 1 17.92 10.44 -19.93
C VAL A 1 16.79 9.49 -20.21
N VAL A 2 15.78 9.93 -21.00
CA VAL A 2 14.63 9.08 -21.39
C VAL A 2 15.13 8.03 -22.39
N ASN A 3 14.70 6.78 -22.21
CA ASN A 3 14.98 5.72 -23.18
C ASN A 3 13.96 5.82 -24.34
N GLU A 4 14.39 6.46 -25.44
CA GLU A 4 13.56 6.72 -26.62
C GLU A 4 13.14 5.43 -27.38
N GLU A 5 13.87 4.33 -27.22
CA GLU A 5 13.48 3.05 -27.82
C GLU A 5 12.23 2.48 -27.14
N LYS A 6 12.15 2.63 -25.81
CA LYS A 6 10.99 2.19 -25.02
C LYS A 6 9.86 3.21 -25.00
N ILE A 7 10.20 4.50 -24.86
CA ILE A 7 9.25 5.60 -24.72
C ILE A 7 9.37 6.54 -25.93
N LYS A 8 8.80 6.11 -27.04
CA LYS A 8 8.83 6.86 -28.31
C LYS A 8 8.16 8.23 -28.15
N GLY A 9 8.91 9.28 -28.46
CA GLY A 9 8.46 10.67 -28.33
C GLY A 9 8.56 11.25 -26.93
N GLY A 10 9.31 10.57 -26.05
CA GLY A 10 9.65 11.05 -24.72
C GLY A 10 8.57 10.91 -23.65
N LEU A 11 8.94 11.25 -22.42
CA LEU A 11 8.07 11.11 -21.24
C LEU A 11 6.78 11.93 -21.38
N LYS A 12 6.89 13.18 -21.82
CA LYS A 12 5.72 14.04 -21.98
C LYS A 12 4.66 13.44 -22.91
N ASN A 13 5.07 12.89 -24.06
CA ASN A 13 4.15 12.24 -24.99
C ASN A 13 3.45 11.02 -24.37
N LEU A 14 4.15 10.23 -23.53
CA LEU A 14 3.53 9.12 -22.80
C LEU A 14 2.50 9.64 -21.80
N VAL A 15 2.86 10.63 -20.99
CA VAL A 15 1.97 11.24 -19.99
C VAL A 15 0.72 11.81 -20.63
N ASP A 16 0.88 12.59 -21.73
CA ASP A 16 -0.24 13.19 -22.45
C ASP A 16 -1.23 12.10 -22.94
N LYS A 17 -0.73 10.99 -23.51
CA LYS A 17 -1.57 9.88 -23.95
C LYS A 17 -2.31 9.18 -22.81
N VAL A 18 -1.70 9.06 -21.65
CA VAL A 18 -2.36 8.51 -20.47
C VAL A 18 -3.46 9.45 -19.99
N ASN A 19 -3.19 10.75 -19.98
CA ASN A 19 -4.20 11.75 -19.61
C ASN A 19 -5.36 11.83 -20.63
N GLU A 20 -5.09 11.66 -21.94
CA GLU A 20 -6.12 11.65 -22.99
C GLU A 20 -7.17 10.53 -22.79
N ILE A 21 -6.79 9.40 -22.20
CA ILE A 21 -7.73 8.31 -21.88
C ILE A 21 -8.39 8.46 -20.49
N GLY A 22 -8.20 9.61 -19.83
CA GLY A 22 -8.84 9.94 -18.55
C GLY A 22 -8.14 9.39 -17.31
N LEU A 23 -6.88 8.97 -17.44
CA LEU A 23 -6.06 8.49 -16.31
C LEU A 23 -5.03 9.54 -15.92
N GLU A 24 -4.67 9.57 -14.64
CA GLU A 24 -3.53 10.31 -14.15
C GLU A 24 -2.26 9.47 -14.25
N PHE A 25 -1.11 10.11 -14.42
CA PHE A 25 0.17 9.44 -14.58
C PHE A 25 0.99 9.52 -13.31
N GLY A 26 1.56 8.36 -12.92
CA GLY A 26 2.50 8.23 -11.82
C GLY A 26 3.87 7.75 -12.27
N ILE A 27 4.89 8.05 -11.47
CA ILE A 27 6.28 7.65 -11.73
C ILE A 27 6.95 7.15 -10.45
N TRP A 28 7.83 6.17 -10.57
CA TRP A 28 8.67 5.65 -9.50
C TRP A 28 10.06 6.31 -9.54
N PHE A 29 10.56 6.71 -8.37
CA PHE A 29 11.90 7.22 -8.16
C PHE A 29 12.60 6.52 -7.00
N GLU A 30 13.93 6.40 -7.10
CA GLU A 30 14.83 5.93 -6.05
C GLU A 30 15.95 6.97 -5.86
N PRO A 31 15.64 8.18 -5.34
CA PRO A 31 16.54 9.33 -5.42
C PRO A 31 17.58 9.39 -4.30
N GLU A 32 17.54 8.48 -3.34
CA GLU A 32 18.46 8.42 -2.20
C GLU A 32 19.70 7.56 -2.47
N MET A 33 19.82 7.03 -3.70
CA MET A 33 20.84 6.07 -4.08
C MET A 33 21.74 6.62 -5.18
N ILE A 34 22.97 6.11 -5.23
CA ILE A 34 23.96 6.44 -6.25
C ILE A 34 24.66 5.18 -6.74
N SER A 35 24.72 4.98 -8.07
CA SER A 35 25.49 3.88 -8.65
C SER A 35 26.97 4.21 -8.66
N PRO A 36 27.86 3.28 -8.28
CA PRO A 36 29.31 3.47 -8.43
C PRO A 36 29.74 3.69 -9.87
N ASP A 37 28.98 3.12 -10.83
CA ASP A 37 29.18 3.35 -12.26
C ASP A 37 28.27 4.48 -12.79
N SER A 38 28.30 5.64 -12.16
CA SER A 38 27.58 6.83 -12.60
C SER A 38 28.52 8.02 -12.72
N ASP A 39 28.18 8.98 -13.58
CA ASP A 39 28.93 10.23 -13.69
C ASP A 39 28.92 10.98 -12.36
N LEU A 40 27.78 11.00 -11.68
CA LEU A 40 27.65 11.63 -10.37
C LEU A 40 28.65 11.07 -9.35
N TYR A 41 28.79 9.74 -9.26
CA TYR A 41 29.76 9.16 -8.32
C TYR A 41 31.21 9.42 -8.73
N ARG A 42 31.51 9.45 -10.04
CA ARG A 42 32.84 9.80 -10.55
C ARG A 42 33.21 11.24 -10.25
N GLU A 43 32.23 12.15 -10.26
CA GLU A 43 32.44 13.58 -9.97
C GLU A 43 32.46 13.87 -8.47
N HIS A 44 31.61 13.17 -7.72
CA HIS A 44 31.37 13.39 -6.29
C HIS A 44 31.33 12.09 -5.48
N PRO A 45 32.46 11.33 -5.40
CA PRO A 45 32.49 10.10 -4.60
C PRO A 45 32.28 10.37 -3.09
N GLU A 46 32.57 11.56 -2.62
CA GLU A 46 32.37 12.03 -1.24
C GLU A 46 30.88 12.25 -0.88
N TRP A 47 29.97 12.22 -1.85
CA TRP A 47 28.53 12.34 -1.62
C TRP A 47 27.88 11.02 -1.18
N ALA A 48 28.59 9.91 -1.28
CA ALA A 48 28.11 8.65 -0.73
C ALA A 48 28.41 8.54 0.77
N ILE A 49 27.50 7.94 1.52
CA ILE A 49 27.76 7.54 2.91
C ILE A 49 28.86 6.50 2.89
N GLN A 50 29.97 6.78 3.56
CA GLN A 50 31.12 5.88 3.64
C GLN A 50 32.01 6.20 4.85
N ILE A 51 32.64 5.17 5.38
CA ILE A 51 33.66 5.33 6.44
C ILE A 51 34.99 5.61 5.77
N PRO A 52 35.66 6.76 6.05
CA PRO A 52 36.97 7.08 5.47
C PRO A 52 37.98 5.95 5.67
N GLY A 53 38.64 5.54 4.58
CA GLY A 53 39.63 4.47 4.60
C GLY A 53 39.11 3.06 4.59
N ARG A 54 37.81 2.87 4.45
CA ARG A 54 37.14 1.56 4.20
C ARG A 54 36.52 1.53 2.81
N GLU A 55 36.51 0.35 2.22
CA GLU A 55 35.72 0.10 1.02
C GLU A 55 34.23 0.16 1.38
N ALA A 56 33.45 0.92 0.60
CA ALA A 56 32.01 1.03 0.84
C ALA A 56 31.29 -0.26 0.45
N THR A 57 30.26 -0.63 1.21
CA THR A 57 29.44 -1.81 0.93
C THR A 57 28.48 -1.51 -0.21
N GLU A 58 28.64 -2.21 -1.31
CA GLU A 58 27.73 -2.15 -2.45
C GLU A 58 26.57 -3.13 -2.27
N ILE A 59 25.33 -2.65 -2.37
CA ILE A 59 24.12 -3.46 -2.35
C ILE A 59 23.29 -3.05 -3.56
N ARG A 60 22.80 -4.01 -4.36
CA ARG A 60 22.04 -3.77 -5.59
C ARG A 60 22.77 -2.85 -6.59
N CYS A 61 24.08 -2.94 -6.66
CA CYS A 61 24.94 -2.06 -7.47
C CYS A 61 24.80 -0.57 -7.13
N GLN A 62 24.58 -0.25 -5.85
CA GLN A 62 24.33 1.11 -5.37
C GLN A 62 24.97 1.36 -4.02
N TYR A 63 25.34 2.65 -3.80
CA TYR A 63 25.65 3.25 -2.51
C TYR A 63 24.49 4.18 -2.10
N VAL A 64 24.50 4.68 -0.88
CA VAL A 64 23.52 5.65 -0.37
C VAL A 64 24.11 7.05 -0.45
N LEU A 65 23.35 8.01 -0.95
CA LEU A 65 23.67 9.41 -0.91
C LEU A 65 23.67 9.95 0.52
N ASP A 66 24.63 10.79 0.86
CA ASP A 66 24.71 11.45 2.16
C ASP A 66 23.74 12.64 2.24
N LEU A 67 22.50 12.38 2.63
CA LEU A 67 21.48 13.42 2.78
C LEU A 67 21.68 14.33 4.00
N SER A 68 22.75 14.15 4.78
CA SER A 68 23.15 15.16 5.77
C SER A 68 23.74 16.41 5.11
N ARG A 69 24.10 16.32 3.80
CA ARG A 69 24.66 17.40 2.99
C ARG A 69 23.57 18.19 2.26
N PRO A 70 23.49 19.52 2.47
CA PRO A 70 22.52 20.35 1.75
C PRO A 70 22.68 20.30 0.23
N GLU A 71 23.91 20.28 -0.27
CA GLU A 71 24.18 20.21 -1.72
C GLU A 71 23.70 18.90 -2.36
N VAL A 72 23.73 17.79 -1.62
CA VAL A 72 23.19 16.50 -2.08
C VAL A 72 21.66 16.52 -2.11
N GLN A 73 21.04 17.10 -1.07
CA GLN A 73 19.59 17.31 -1.03
C GLN A 73 19.14 18.18 -2.22
N ASP A 74 19.84 19.28 -2.48
CA ASP A 74 19.52 20.18 -3.60
C ASP A 74 19.62 19.47 -4.95
N TYR A 75 20.70 18.72 -5.16
CA TYR A 75 20.89 17.97 -6.41
C TYR A 75 19.80 16.91 -6.61
N ALA A 76 19.55 16.07 -5.61
CA ALA A 76 18.55 15.01 -5.69
C ALA A 76 17.12 15.57 -5.89
N TYR A 77 16.79 16.63 -5.16
CA TYR A 77 15.54 17.36 -5.33
C TYR A 77 15.37 17.89 -6.76
N GLU A 78 16.35 18.62 -7.28
CA GLU A 78 16.26 19.19 -8.63
C GLU A 78 16.18 18.14 -9.73
N CYS A 79 16.83 16.98 -9.55
CA CYS A 79 16.69 15.87 -10.49
C CYS A 79 15.23 15.35 -10.55
N VAL A 80 14.57 15.21 -9.42
CA VAL A 80 13.16 14.79 -9.34
C VAL A 80 12.24 15.91 -9.86
N ALA A 81 12.38 17.12 -9.33
CA ALA A 81 11.54 18.27 -9.66
C ALA A 81 11.59 18.62 -11.15
N LYS A 82 12.75 18.52 -11.79
CA LYS A 82 12.90 18.71 -13.23
C LYS A 82 12.04 17.75 -14.06
N ILE A 83 11.92 16.50 -13.61
CA ILE A 83 11.07 15.51 -14.27
C ILE A 83 9.60 15.85 -14.05
N LEU A 84 9.21 16.19 -12.82
CA LEU A 84 7.83 16.56 -12.50
C LEU A 84 7.36 17.81 -13.25
N ARG A 85 8.23 18.82 -13.41
CA ARG A 85 7.93 20.02 -14.21
C ARG A 85 7.79 19.74 -15.72
N SER A 86 8.33 18.62 -16.21
CA SER A 86 8.36 18.31 -17.65
C SER A 86 7.07 17.74 -18.21
N ALA A 87 6.17 17.24 -17.35
CA ALA A 87 4.91 16.61 -17.75
C ALA A 87 3.88 16.65 -16.61
N ASN A 88 2.60 16.39 -16.93
CA ASN A 88 1.53 16.36 -15.92
C ASN A 88 1.55 15.05 -15.12
N ILE A 89 2.47 14.95 -14.19
CA ILE A 89 2.65 13.80 -13.28
C ILE A 89 1.95 14.12 -11.97
N LYS A 90 1.05 13.22 -11.52
CA LYS A 90 0.21 13.43 -10.32
C LYS A 90 0.56 12.49 -9.17
N TYR A 91 1.37 11.47 -9.41
CA TYR A 91 1.74 10.48 -8.40
C TYR A 91 3.23 10.18 -8.49
N VAL A 92 3.86 10.07 -7.33
CA VAL A 92 5.25 9.63 -7.18
C VAL A 92 5.32 8.52 -6.14
N LYS A 93 5.91 7.38 -6.53
CA LYS A 93 6.39 6.39 -5.59
C LYS A 93 7.86 6.66 -5.31
N TRP A 94 8.14 7.11 -4.08
CA TRP A 94 9.48 7.41 -3.58
C TRP A 94 10.02 6.19 -2.85
N ASP A 95 11.06 5.57 -3.37
CA ASP A 95 11.59 4.33 -2.86
C ASP A 95 13.04 4.45 -2.37
N MET A 96 13.40 3.56 -1.42
CA MET A 96 14.74 3.41 -0.86
C MET A 96 14.99 1.94 -0.55
N ASN A 97 15.65 1.21 -1.46
CA ASN A 97 15.72 -0.26 -1.43
C ASN A 97 17.01 -0.81 -0.83
N ARG A 98 17.61 -0.12 0.11
CA ARG A 98 18.71 -0.67 0.90
C ARG A 98 18.81 -0.05 2.28
N GLN A 99 19.45 -0.78 3.17
CA GLN A 99 19.76 -0.29 4.52
C GLN A 99 20.93 0.69 4.46
N LEU A 100 20.96 1.62 5.42
CA LEU A 100 22.12 2.44 5.68
C LEU A 100 23.22 1.57 6.29
N SER A 101 24.32 1.42 5.58
CA SER A 101 25.54 0.74 6.03
C SER A 101 26.72 1.71 5.98
N ASP A 102 27.87 1.31 6.48
CA ASP A 102 29.11 2.11 6.43
C ASP A 102 28.93 3.52 6.99
N LEU A 103 28.40 3.59 8.21
CA LEU A 103 27.95 4.81 8.86
C LEU A 103 29.06 5.81 9.10
N GLY A 104 29.32 6.60 8.11
CA GLY A 104 30.28 7.69 8.15
C GLY A 104 29.95 8.74 7.09
N SER A 105 30.15 9.99 7.42
CA SER A 105 30.01 11.13 6.52
C SER A 105 31.32 11.90 6.46
N THR A 106 31.79 12.15 5.24
CA THR A 106 32.94 13.03 5.04
C THR A 106 32.61 14.51 5.20
N TYR A 107 31.33 14.82 5.37
CA TYR A 107 30.83 16.17 5.61
C TYR A 107 30.75 16.51 7.09
N LEU A 108 30.36 15.54 7.93
CA LEU A 108 30.17 15.77 9.35
C LEU A 108 31.50 15.77 10.09
N ASP A 109 31.61 16.67 11.08
CA ASP A 109 32.73 16.69 12.00
C ASP A 109 32.86 15.35 12.75
N LYS A 110 34.08 15.10 13.27
CA LYS A 110 34.33 13.87 14.02
C LYS A 110 33.38 13.69 15.22
N ASP A 111 33.03 14.77 15.88
CA ASP A 111 32.14 14.76 17.05
C ASP A 111 30.65 14.65 16.67
N SER A 112 30.30 14.93 15.41
CA SER A 112 28.93 14.90 14.88
C SER A 112 28.61 13.62 14.10
N GLN A 113 29.54 12.67 13.95
CA GLN A 113 29.31 11.45 13.16
C GLN A 113 28.13 10.63 13.66
N GLN A 114 27.86 10.63 14.97
CA GLN A 114 26.73 9.91 15.57
C GLN A 114 25.35 10.51 15.23
N GLU A 115 25.32 11.74 14.69
CA GLU A 115 24.11 12.42 14.26
C GLU A 115 23.72 12.05 12.82
N LEU A 116 24.54 11.26 12.10
CA LEU A 116 24.34 10.97 10.68
C LEU A 116 22.94 10.46 10.36
N PHE A 117 22.42 9.48 11.09
CA PHE A 117 21.07 8.95 10.86
C PHE A 117 20.00 10.02 11.01
N HIS A 118 20.09 10.80 12.08
CA HIS A 118 19.13 11.87 12.34
C HIS A 118 19.16 12.93 11.23
N ARG A 119 20.36 13.39 10.88
CA ARG A 119 20.54 14.40 9.82
C ARG A 119 20.14 13.88 8.44
N TYR A 120 20.37 12.60 8.16
CA TYR A 120 19.90 11.94 6.94
C TYR A 120 18.37 12.00 6.83
N VAL A 121 17.67 11.62 7.89
CA VAL A 121 16.19 11.65 7.92
C VAL A 121 15.66 13.08 7.77
N LEU A 122 16.26 14.05 8.47
CA LEU A 122 15.89 15.47 8.30
C LEU A 122 16.14 15.97 6.87
N GLY A 123 17.21 15.54 6.22
CA GLY A 123 17.49 15.88 4.82
C GLY A 123 16.45 15.27 3.86
N MET A 124 16.06 14.03 4.09
CA MET A 124 15.00 13.39 3.32
C MET A 124 13.65 14.11 3.53
N TYR A 125 13.27 14.45 4.76
CA TYR A 125 12.07 15.24 5.04
C TYR A 125 12.11 16.61 4.37
N ALA A 126 13.27 17.30 4.39
CA ALA A 126 13.41 18.59 3.73
C ALA A 126 13.17 18.50 2.22
N MET A 127 13.62 17.43 1.56
CA MET A 127 13.33 17.22 0.14
C MET A 127 11.84 16.94 -0.11
N GLN A 128 11.20 16.11 0.72
CA GLN A 128 9.77 15.82 0.58
C GLN A 128 8.91 17.05 0.88
N GLU A 129 9.27 17.85 1.90
CA GLU A 129 8.63 19.15 2.18
C GLU A 129 8.65 20.06 0.95
N ARG A 130 9.80 20.19 0.31
CA ARG A 130 9.94 21.01 -0.92
C ARG A 130 9.06 20.47 -2.05
N LEU A 131 8.97 19.14 -2.20
CA LEU A 131 8.12 18.53 -3.24
C LEU A 131 6.65 18.84 -3.01
N VAL A 132 6.12 18.65 -1.80
CA VAL A 132 4.71 18.91 -1.52
C VAL A 132 4.37 20.40 -1.56
N GLN A 133 5.34 21.28 -1.29
CA GLN A 133 5.16 22.73 -1.44
C GLN A 133 5.16 23.18 -2.91
N GLU A 134 6.06 22.65 -3.74
CA GLU A 134 6.13 23.01 -5.16
C GLU A 134 5.02 22.31 -5.98
N PHE A 135 4.64 21.08 -5.60
CA PHE A 135 3.65 20.28 -6.30
C PHE A 135 2.49 19.89 -5.34
N PRO A 136 1.63 20.83 -4.95
CA PRO A 136 0.61 20.59 -3.89
C PRO A 136 -0.44 19.54 -4.27
N ASP A 137 -0.63 19.26 -5.56
CA ASP A 137 -1.55 18.24 -6.06
C ASP A 137 -0.87 16.87 -6.26
N LEU A 138 0.41 16.74 -5.90
CA LEU A 138 1.15 15.50 -6.05
C LEU A 138 0.80 14.52 -4.94
N LEU A 139 0.35 13.33 -5.30
CA LEU A 139 0.23 12.22 -4.36
C LEU A 139 1.60 11.54 -4.22
N LEU A 140 2.17 11.61 -3.03
CA LEU A 140 3.44 10.97 -2.70
C LEU A 140 3.19 9.68 -1.93
N GLU A 141 3.66 8.55 -2.46
CA GLU A 141 3.73 7.26 -1.76
C GLU A 141 5.18 6.95 -1.40
N ASN A 142 5.45 6.59 -0.16
CA ASN A 142 6.76 6.09 0.23
C ASN A 142 6.85 4.56 0.18
N CYS A 143 8.03 4.10 -0.17
CA CYS A 143 8.46 2.71 -0.10
C CYS A 143 9.90 2.64 0.43
N SER A 144 10.25 1.58 1.11
CA SER A 144 11.63 1.35 1.57
C SER A 144 11.87 -0.15 1.65
N GLY A 145 11.95 -0.81 0.49
CA GLY A 145 11.91 -2.26 0.42
C GLY A 145 10.65 -2.79 1.13
N GLY A 146 9.50 -2.22 0.79
CA GLY A 146 8.25 -2.35 1.54
C GLY A 146 8.11 -1.28 2.64
N GLY A 147 7.65 -1.68 3.81
CA GLY A 147 7.26 -0.80 4.92
C GLY A 147 8.35 -0.47 5.94
N ALA A 148 9.64 -0.56 5.59
CA ALA A 148 10.71 -0.33 6.57
C ALA A 148 10.72 1.09 7.19
N ARG A 149 10.08 2.06 6.54
CA ARG A 149 9.88 3.43 7.04
C ARG A 149 8.39 3.80 7.16
N PHE A 150 7.55 2.83 7.51
CA PHE A 150 6.13 3.11 7.76
C PHE A 150 6.00 3.72 9.17
N ASP A 151 6.04 5.03 9.25
CA ASP A 151 6.00 5.80 10.49
C ASP A 151 5.25 7.13 10.32
N PRO A 152 4.85 7.79 11.44
CA PRO A 152 4.09 9.04 11.39
C PRO A 152 4.82 10.20 10.72
N GLY A 153 6.16 10.22 10.77
CA GLY A 153 6.95 11.27 10.13
C GLY A 153 6.89 11.16 8.60
N MET A 154 6.97 9.94 8.08
CA MET A 154 6.78 9.69 6.65
C MET A 154 5.34 9.96 6.21
N LEU A 155 4.35 9.60 7.02
CA LEU A 155 2.93 9.86 6.72
C LEU A 155 2.59 11.35 6.69
N TYR A 156 3.38 12.21 7.31
CA TYR A 156 3.18 13.66 7.23
C TYR A 156 3.33 14.18 5.79
N TYR A 157 4.27 13.62 5.03
CA TYR A 157 4.54 14.02 3.63
C TYR A 157 3.85 13.08 2.62
N SER A 158 3.67 11.83 2.98
CA SER A 158 3.21 10.76 2.11
C SER A 158 1.98 10.11 2.72
N PRO A 159 0.77 10.50 2.31
CA PRO A 159 -0.46 9.97 2.90
C PRO A 159 -0.65 8.46 2.69
N GLN A 160 0.16 7.86 1.83
CA GLN A 160 0.17 6.43 1.55
C GLN A 160 1.60 5.89 1.60
N ILE A 161 1.75 4.70 2.19
CA ILE A 161 3.02 3.97 2.26
C ILE A 161 2.79 2.52 1.81
N TRP A 162 3.72 1.99 1.03
CA TRP A 162 3.77 0.60 0.64
C TRP A 162 4.18 -0.26 1.83
N CYS A 163 3.29 -1.11 2.36
CA CYS A 163 3.55 -1.80 3.62
C CYS A 163 4.44 -3.05 3.49
N SER A 164 4.53 -3.66 2.30
CA SER A 164 5.40 -4.80 2.04
C SER A 164 5.51 -5.11 0.55
N ASP A 165 6.69 -5.52 0.11
CA ASP A 165 6.92 -6.06 -1.24
C ASP A 165 6.38 -7.49 -1.39
N ASP A 166 5.99 -8.14 -0.30
CA ASP A 166 5.23 -9.38 -0.37
C ASP A 166 3.78 -9.06 -0.72
N THR A 167 3.42 -9.39 -1.96
CA THR A 167 2.11 -9.11 -2.56
C THR A 167 1.21 -10.35 -2.58
N ASP A 168 1.63 -11.46 -1.98
CA ASP A 168 0.77 -12.63 -1.82
C ASP A 168 -0.43 -12.32 -0.94
N ALA A 169 -1.64 -12.55 -1.43
CA ALA A 169 -2.86 -12.17 -0.71
C ALA A 169 -3.02 -12.87 0.65
N ILE A 170 -2.42 -14.03 0.84
CA ILE A 170 -2.53 -14.76 2.12
C ILE A 170 -1.52 -14.23 3.13
N GLU A 171 -0.28 -13.95 2.69
CA GLU A 171 0.72 -13.27 3.54
C GLU A 171 0.23 -11.85 3.91
N ARG A 172 -0.45 -11.17 2.99
CA ARG A 172 -1.04 -9.85 3.21
C ARG A 172 -2.10 -9.84 4.32
N LEU A 173 -2.74 -10.95 4.65
CA LEU A 173 -3.65 -11.01 5.80
C LEU A 173 -2.94 -10.62 7.09
N GLU A 174 -1.73 -11.14 7.33
CA GLU A 174 -0.94 -10.80 8.53
C GLU A 174 -0.29 -9.41 8.43
N ILE A 175 0.22 -9.04 7.25
CA ILE A 175 0.90 -7.77 7.02
C ILE A 175 -0.07 -6.59 7.17
N GLN A 176 -1.23 -6.67 6.53
CA GLN A 176 -2.23 -5.61 6.57
C GLN A 176 -2.92 -5.52 7.94
N GLU A 177 -3.21 -6.66 8.59
CA GLU A 177 -3.69 -6.66 9.97
C GLU A 177 -2.70 -5.94 10.90
N GLY A 178 -1.41 -6.31 10.84
CA GLY A 178 -0.38 -5.71 11.69
C GLY A 178 -0.27 -4.19 11.50
N THR A 179 -0.37 -3.71 10.27
CA THR A 179 -0.35 -2.29 9.95
C THR A 179 -1.63 -1.59 10.43
N ALA A 180 -2.80 -2.20 10.19
CA ALA A 180 -4.11 -1.64 10.55
C ALA A 180 -4.36 -1.51 12.06
N LEU A 181 -3.59 -2.20 12.89
CA LEU A 181 -3.65 -2.05 14.36
C LEU A 181 -3.11 -0.69 14.84
N ILE A 182 -2.31 -0.01 14.02
CA ILE A 182 -1.64 1.25 14.38
C ILE A 182 -2.02 2.40 13.44
N TYR A 183 -2.19 2.11 12.14
CA TYR A 183 -2.40 3.09 11.09
C TYR A 183 -3.73 2.89 10.37
N PRO A 184 -4.37 3.96 9.87
CA PRO A 184 -5.62 3.85 9.13
C PRO A 184 -5.42 3.08 7.82
N LEU A 185 -6.46 2.35 7.38
CA LEU A 185 -6.42 1.55 6.15
C LEU A 185 -6.03 2.38 4.91
N CYS A 186 -6.50 3.61 4.81
CA CYS A 186 -6.19 4.52 3.70
C CYS A 186 -4.71 4.88 3.55
N SER A 187 -3.91 4.64 4.59
CA SER A 187 -2.45 4.87 4.54
C SER A 187 -1.66 3.71 3.95
N MET A 188 -2.31 2.57 3.69
CA MET A 188 -1.66 1.37 3.13
C MET A 188 -1.94 1.22 1.64
N GLY A 189 -0.89 1.03 0.83
CA GLY A 189 -1.04 0.48 -0.52
C GLY A 189 -1.40 -1.01 -0.45
N ALA A 190 -2.49 -1.40 -1.14
CA ALA A 190 -2.94 -2.78 -1.22
C ALA A 190 -3.31 -3.14 -2.67
N HIS A 191 -2.61 -4.12 -3.24
CA HIS A 191 -2.72 -4.41 -4.66
C HIS A 191 -3.04 -5.88 -4.94
N VAL A 192 -3.79 -6.09 -6.03
CA VAL A 192 -3.96 -7.40 -6.66
C VAL A 192 -2.70 -7.69 -7.47
N SER A 193 -1.96 -8.73 -7.10
CA SER A 193 -0.71 -9.10 -7.78
C SER A 193 -0.88 -10.29 -8.73
N VAL A 194 0.22 -10.61 -9.45
CA VAL A 194 0.29 -11.74 -10.36
C VAL A 194 0.02 -13.08 -9.66
N CYS A 195 -0.55 -14.03 -10.38
CA CYS A 195 -0.78 -15.40 -9.92
C CYS A 195 -0.25 -16.41 -10.97
N PRO A 196 0.53 -17.44 -10.57
CA PRO A 196 1.04 -17.69 -9.21
C PRO A 196 1.85 -16.51 -8.68
N ASN A 197 1.81 -16.27 -7.36
CA ASN A 197 2.59 -15.18 -6.75
C ASN A 197 4.08 -15.40 -7.01
N HIS A 198 4.79 -14.35 -7.42
CA HIS A 198 6.19 -14.45 -7.85
C HIS A 198 7.19 -14.66 -6.69
N THR A 199 6.79 -14.37 -5.46
CA THR A 199 7.63 -14.53 -4.26
C THR A 199 7.47 -15.92 -3.65
N VAL A 200 6.23 -16.34 -3.40
CA VAL A 200 5.91 -17.59 -2.67
C VAL A 200 5.33 -18.71 -3.54
N GLY A 201 5.06 -18.45 -4.82
CA GLY A 201 4.51 -19.44 -5.77
C GLY A 201 3.07 -19.86 -5.50
N ARG A 202 2.36 -19.20 -4.56
CA ARG A 202 1.00 -19.56 -4.20
C ARG A 202 0.00 -19.18 -5.29
N VAL A 203 -1.00 -20.04 -5.48
CA VAL A 203 -2.14 -19.80 -6.36
C VAL A 203 -3.34 -19.42 -5.52
N THR A 204 -3.77 -18.15 -5.61
CA THR A 204 -4.91 -17.62 -4.90
C THR A 204 -5.96 -17.13 -5.88
N PRO A 205 -7.25 -17.45 -5.71
CA PRO A 205 -8.33 -17.00 -6.59
C PRO A 205 -8.34 -15.48 -6.77
N PHE A 206 -8.64 -15.00 -7.98
CA PHE A 206 -8.67 -13.57 -8.31
C PHE A 206 -9.61 -12.79 -7.40
N THR A 207 -10.79 -13.36 -7.09
CA THR A 207 -11.76 -12.77 -6.16
C THR A 207 -11.15 -12.54 -4.77
N THR A 208 -10.42 -13.53 -4.23
CA THR A 208 -9.79 -13.40 -2.91
C THR A 208 -8.66 -12.39 -2.92
N ARG A 209 -7.84 -12.35 -3.99
CA ARG A 209 -6.82 -11.30 -4.16
C ARG A 209 -7.46 -9.90 -4.13
N GLY A 210 -8.61 -9.73 -4.80
CA GLY A 210 -9.38 -8.47 -4.77
C GLY A 210 -9.94 -8.14 -3.39
N HIS A 211 -10.58 -9.09 -2.70
CA HIS A 211 -11.14 -8.85 -1.37
C HIS A 211 -10.07 -8.46 -0.34
N VAL A 212 -8.89 -9.07 -0.39
CA VAL A 212 -7.78 -8.70 0.50
C VAL A 212 -7.24 -7.32 0.15
N ALA A 213 -7.12 -6.99 -1.14
CA ALA A 213 -6.67 -5.68 -1.58
C ALA A 213 -7.64 -4.53 -1.22
N LEU A 214 -8.93 -4.81 -0.97
CA LEU A 214 -9.88 -3.81 -0.48
C LEU A 214 -9.55 -3.27 0.92
N ALA A 215 -8.72 -3.95 1.70
CA ALA A 215 -8.31 -3.46 3.02
C ALA A 215 -7.18 -2.41 2.95
N GLY A 216 -7.25 -1.49 2.01
CA GLY A 216 -6.27 -0.41 1.81
C GLY A 216 -6.59 0.39 0.56
N THR A 217 -5.60 1.14 0.06
CA THR A 217 -5.69 1.82 -1.23
C THR A 217 -5.51 0.79 -2.34
N PHE A 218 -6.61 0.47 -2.99
CA PHE A 218 -6.71 -0.62 -3.97
C PHE A 218 -5.98 -0.31 -5.27
N GLY A 219 -5.34 -1.32 -5.85
CA GLY A 219 -4.72 -1.24 -7.18
C GLY A 219 -4.39 -2.60 -7.76
N TYR A 220 -3.90 -2.60 -9.01
CA TYR A 220 -3.39 -3.78 -9.69
C TYR A 220 -1.88 -3.64 -9.92
N GLU A 221 -1.11 -4.58 -9.41
CA GLU A 221 0.35 -4.66 -9.60
C GLU A 221 0.69 -5.91 -10.43
N LEU A 222 0.24 -5.89 -11.68
CA LEU A 222 0.40 -6.99 -12.62
C LEU A 222 0.23 -6.50 -14.07
N ASP A 223 0.68 -7.32 -15.01
CA ASP A 223 0.40 -7.11 -16.44
C ASP A 223 -1.01 -7.65 -16.76
N ILE A 224 -2.00 -6.73 -16.79
CA ILE A 224 -3.41 -7.09 -17.06
C ILE A 224 -3.62 -7.73 -18.44
N THR A 225 -2.70 -7.55 -19.38
CA THR A 225 -2.79 -8.16 -20.72
C THR A 225 -2.48 -9.66 -20.69
N LYS A 226 -1.79 -10.12 -19.64
CA LYS A 226 -1.44 -11.53 -19.43
C LYS A 226 -2.44 -12.28 -18.56
N LEU A 227 -3.44 -11.60 -18.00
CA LEU A 227 -4.48 -12.27 -17.23
C LEU A 227 -5.31 -13.20 -18.11
N PRO A 228 -5.71 -14.39 -17.59
CA PRO A 228 -6.75 -15.21 -18.20
C PRO A 228 -8.03 -14.40 -18.44
N GLU A 229 -8.77 -14.73 -19.49
CA GLU A 229 -9.98 -13.98 -19.85
C GLU A 229 -11.02 -13.98 -18.73
N GLU A 230 -11.13 -15.10 -17.99
CA GLU A 230 -12.04 -15.24 -16.86
C GLU A 230 -11.71 -14.28 -15.72
N GLU A 231 -10.43 -14.08 -15.40
CA GLU A 231 -10.00 -13.13 -14.40
C GLU A 231 -10.15 -11.68 -14.89
N ARG A 232 -9.81 -11.42 -16.14
CA ARG A 232 -9.93 -10.08 -16.74
C ARG A 232 -11.37 -9.55 -16.73
N LYS A 233 -12.36 -10.42 -16.94
CA LYS A 233 -13.79 -10.08 -16.85
C LYS A 233 -14.23 -9.62 -15.46
N LEU A 234 -13.50 -9.98 -14.41
CA LEU A 234 -13.81 -9.59 -13.02
C LEU A 234 -13.22 -8.22 -12.64
N ILE A 235 -12.31 -7.65 -13.44
CA ILE A 235 -11.71 -6.34 -13.15
C ILE A 235 -12.77 -5.23 -12.99
N PRO A 236 -13.76 -5.08 -13.91
CA PRO A 236 -14.79 -4.05 -13.75
C PRO A 236 -15.62 -4.23 -12.47
N GLU A 237 -15.90 -5.46 -12.05
CA GLU A 237 -16.63 -5.75 -10.82
C GLU A 237 -15.81 -5.36 -9.59
N GLN A 238 -14.53 -5.73 -9.53
CA GLN A 238 -13.63 -5.37 -8.43
C GLN A 238 -13.43 -3.85 -8.34
N THR A 239 -13.27 -3.17 -9.48
CA THR A 239 -13.14 -1.71 -9.52
C THR A 239 -14.42 -1.02 -9.06
N ALA A 240 -15.58 -1.49 -9.51
CA ALA A 240 -16.88 -0.98 -9.05
C ALA A 240 -17.08 -1.20 -7.54
N MET A 241 -16.65 -2.35 -7.01
CA MET A 241 -16.67 -2.65 -5.59
C MET A 241 -15.79 -1.67 -4.81
N TYR A 242 -14.57 -1.41 -5.29
CA TYR A 242 -13.69 -0.43 -4.65
C TYR A 242 -14.29 0.98 -4.68
N HIS A 243 -14.80 1.44 -5.82
CA HIS A 243 -15.47 2.75 -5.92
C HIS A 243 -16.70 2.87 -5.00
N LYS A 244 -17.40 1.77 -4.77
CA LYS A 244 -18.53 1.74 -3.85
C LYS A 244 -18.12 1.86 -2.38
N TYR A 245 -17.02 1.22 -1.99
CA TYR A 245 -16.63 1.09 -0.59
C TYR A 245 -15.44 1.97 -0.17
N HIS A 246 -14.80 2.68 -1.10
CA HIS A 246 -13.56 3.40 -0.80
C HIS A 246 -13.71 4.48 0.29
N GLU A 247 -14.86 5.17 0.35
CA GLU A 247 -15.12 6.16 1.41
C GLU A 247 -15.26 5.49 2.78
N LEU A 248 -16.00 4.37 2.83
CA LEU A 248 -16.14 3.58 4.05
C LEU A 248 -14.77 3.02 4.51
N ILE A 249 -13.93 2.55 3.58
CA ILE A 249 -12.60 2.01 3.88
C ILE A 249 -11.65 3.13 4.33
N ARG A 250 -11.75 4.32 3.72
CA ARG A 250 -10.91 5.48 4.06
C ARG A 250 -11.23 6.05 5.44
N ASP A 251 -12.52 6.23 5.73
CA ASP A 251 -13.01 7.02 6.87
C ASP A 251 -13.56 6.16 8.01
N GLY A 252 -13.80 4.86 7.74
CA GLY A 252 -14.44 3.95 8.68
C GLY A 252 -13.48 3.42 9.75
N GLU A 253 -14.08 2.89 10.80
CA GLU A 253 -13.39 2.27 11.92
C GLU A 253 -13.12 0.78 11.63
N TYR A 254 -11.85 0.37 11.73
CA TYR A 254 -11.39 -1.00 11.52
C TYR A 254 -11.60 -1.86 12.76
N TYR A 255 -12.15 -3.05 12.57
CA TYR A 255 -12.35 -4.07 13.61
C TYR A 255 -11.72 -5.39 13.21
N ARG A 256 -10.69 -5.82 13.90
CA ARG A 256 -10.17 -7.18 13.83
C ARG A 256 -11.17 -8.14 14.51
N ILE A 257 -11.61 -9.17 13.80
CA ILE A 257 -12.61 -10.15 14.28
C ILE A 257 -11.98 -11.53 14.46
N LEU A 258 -11.31 -12.03 13.41
CA LEU A 258 -10.48 -13.23 13.45
C LEU A 258 -9.13 -12.89 12.86
N SER A 259 -8.07 -13.43 13.42
CA SER A 259 -6.71 -13.26 12.89
C SER A 259 -6.20 -14.60 12.35
N TYR A 260 -5.81 -14.61 11.08
CA TYR A 260 -5.13 -15.75 10.47
C TYR A 260 -3.84 -16.10 11.21
N ARG A 261 -3.11 -15.11 11.66
CA ARG A 261 -1.89 -15.25 12.46
C ARG A 261 -2.12 -16.07 13.74
N GLU A 262 -3.28 -15.95 14.38
CA GLU A 262 -3.60 -16.63 15.63
C GLU A 262 -4.17 -18.03 15.39
N ASN A 263 -5.01 -18.21 14.37
CA ASN A 263 -5.77 -19.45 14.17
C ASN A 263 -5.28 -20.31 13.00
N HIS A 264 -4.46 -19.76 12.09
CA HIS A 264 -3.89 -20.40 10.90
C HIS A 264 -4.92 -21.04 9.95
N ARG A 265 -6.16 -20.53 9.92
CA ARG A 265 -7.25 -21.11 9.14
C ARG A 265 -8.12 -20.10 8.41
N SER A 266 -8.39 -19.00 9.04
CA SER A 266 -9.28 -17.97 8.52
C SER A 266 -8.94 -16.61 9.05
N ASP A 267 -9.31 -15.61 8.30
CA ASP A 267 -9.23 -14.21 8.69
C ASP A 267 -10.59 -13.55 8.59
N CYS A 268 -10.85 -12.54 9.40
CA CYS A 268 -12.07 -11.76 9.32
C CYS A 268 -11.87 -10.38 9.94
N TRP A 269 -12.25 -9.36 9.20
CA TRP A 269 -12.30 -8.00 9.69
C TRP A 269 -13.56 -7.29 9.25
N ALA A 270 -13.87 -6.17 9.90
CA ALA A 270 -14.94 -5.28 9.49
C ALA A 270 -14.44 -3.85 9.43
N VAL A 271 -15.07 -3.05 8.56
CA VAL A 271 -14.95 -1.60 8.54
C VAL A 271 -16.34 -1.03 8.71
N ALA A 272 -16.54 -0.21 9.74
CA ALA A 272 -17.83 0.37 10.06
C ALA A 272 -17.79 1.90 9.89
N SER A 273 -18.88 2.47 9.35
CA SER A 273 -19.05 3.92 9.32
C SER A 273 -19.14 4.49 10.76
N GLU A 274 -18.79 5.76 10.94
CA GLU A 274 -18.83 6.44 12.23
C GLU A 274 -20.19 6.33 12.91
N ASP A 275 -21.25 6.50 12.13
CA ASP A 275 -22.63 6.40 12.61
C ASP A 275 -23.15 4.96 12.73
N LYS A 276 -22.33 3.95 12.40
CA LYS A 276 -22.65 2.52 12.39
C LYS A 276 -23.86 2.17 11.50
N ASN A 277 -24.12 2.95 10.45
CA ASN A 277 -25.16 2.63 9.48
C ASN A 277 -24.69 1.65 8.40
N GLU A 278 -23.40 1.61 8.13
CA GLU A 278 -22.78 0.71 7.16
C GLU A 278 -21.64 -0.07 7.81
N VAL A 279 -21.61 -1.37 7.59
CA VAL A 279 -20.54 -2.25 8.06
C VAL A 279 -20.17 -3.23 6.95
N LEU A 280 -18.95 -3.09 6.44
CA LEU A 280 -18.37 -4.01 5.46
C LEU A 280 -17.59 -5.10 6.20
N VAL A 281 -18.00 -6.34 6.07
CA VAL A 281 -17.34 -7.50 6.68
C VAL A 281 -16.63 -8.30 5.59
N THR A 282 -15.33 -8.49 5.72
CA THR A 282 -14.57 -9.38 4.86
C THR A 282 -14.15 -10.63 5.63
N TYR A 283 -14.41 -11.79 5.04
CA TYR A 283 -14.04 -13.09 5.58
C TYR A 283 -13.21 -13.86 4.55
N VAL A 284 -12.10 -14.43 4.99
CA VAL A 284 -11.21 -15.27 4.18
C VAL A 284 -11.05 -16.63 4.84
N GLN A 285 -11.46 -17.69 4.14
CA GLN A 285 -11.10 -19.05 4.49
C GLN A 285 -9.75 -19.38 3.87
N VAL A 286 -8.73 -19.48 4.67
CA VAL A 286 -7.37 -19.82 4.19
C VAL A 286 -7.24 -21.33 4.00
N LEU A 287 -7.69 -22.12 4.98
CA LEU A 287 -7.63 -23.58 4.91
C LEU A 287 -9.01 -24.20 5.16
N ALA A 288 -9.46 -25.03 4.22
CA ALA A 288 -10.62 -25.88 4.39
C ALA A 288 -10.35 -27.01 5.39
N GLN A 289 -11.39 -27.49 6.06
CA GLN A 289 -11.33 -28.63 6.98
C GLN A 289 -12.38 -29.65 6.67
N VAL A 290 -12.02 -30.93 6.87
CA VAL A 290 -12.97 -32.03 6.83
C VAL A 290 -13.89 -31.94 8.08
N ASN A 291 -15.18 -32.16 7.87
CA ASN A 291 -16.22 -32.18 8.94
C ASN A 291 -16.22 -30.88 9.77
N MET A 292 -16.02 -29.75 9.12
CA MET A 292 -16.00 -28.46 9.79
C MET A 292 -17.38 -28.16 10.41
N PRO A 293 -17.43 -27.81 11.71
CA PRO A 293 -18.66 -27.33 12.31
C PRO A 293 -19.10 -26.02 11.67
N SER A 294 -20.43 -25.75 11.69
CA SER A 294 -20.96 -24.47 11.20
C SER A 294 -20.17 -23.28 11.77
N ARG A 295 -19.60 -22.46 10.89
CA ARG A 295 -18.79 -21.29 11.27
C ARG A 295 -19.70 -20.14 11.65
N LYS A 296 -19.90 -19.94 12.93
CA LYS A 296 -20.45 -18.70 13.47
C LYS A 296 -19.32 -17.78 13.88
N VAL A 297 -19.27 -16.60 13.29
CA VAL A 297 -18.30 -15.54 13.62
C VAL A 297 -19.06 -14.43 14.34
N ARG A 298 -18.62 -14.10 15.55
CA ARG A 298 -19.15 -12.95 16.30
C ARG A 298 -18.55 -11.69 15.68
N LEU A 299 -19.39 -10.94 14.99
CA LEU A 299 -18.99 -9.75 14.29
C LEU A 299 -18.76 -8.59 15.26
N ARG A 300 -18.12 -7.51 14.77
CA ARG A 300 -17.85 -6.28 15.52
C ARG A 300 -18.19 -5.07 14.65
N GLY A 301 -18.25 -3.88 15.27
CA GLY A 301 -18.50 -2.64 14.56
C GLY A 301 -19.99 -2.29 14.39
N PHE A 302 -20.91 -3.13 14.88
CA PHE A 302 -22.36 -2.90 14.81
C PHE A 302 -22.89 -2.12 16.04
N ASP A 303 -23.99 -1.39 15.84
CA ASP A 303 -24.76 -0.83 16.95
C ASP A 303 -25.78 -1.90 17.43
N PRO A 304 -25.75 -2.33 18.71
CA PRO A 304 -26.67 -3.35 19.22
C PRO A 304 -28.14 -2.97 19.10
N ALA A 305 -28.47 -1.69 19.11
CA ALA A 305 -29.84 -1.18 19.03
C ALA A 305 -30.40 -1.12 17.59
N LYS A 306 -29.54 -1.22 16.59
CA LYS A 306 -29.93 -1.12 15.18
C LYS A 306 -30.27 -2.48 14.57
N LYS A 307 -31.05 -2.43 13.50
CA LYS A 307 -31.28 -3.55 12.60
C LYS A 307 -30.51 -3.33 11.30
N TYR A 308 -29.97 -4.39 10.75
CA TYR A 308 -29.15 -4.36 9.54
C TYR A 308 -29.69 -5.33 8.49
N CYS A 309 -29.83 -4.85 7.28
CA CYS A 309 -30.09 -5.68 6.10
C CYS A 309 -28.74 -6.13 5.52
N LEU A 310 -28.65 -7.41 5.18
CA LEU A 310 -27.53 -7.91 4.38
C LEU A 310 -27.79 -7.57 2.91
N GLU A 311 -26.92 -6.79 2.32
CA GLU A 311 -27.06 -6.35 0.93
C GLU A 311 -27.23 -7.54 -0.04
N GLY A 312 -28.15 -7.39 -1.00
CA GLY A 312 -28.46 -8.43 -1.99
C GLY A 312 -29.36 -9.55 -1.46
N THR A 313 -29.87 -9.42 -0.23
CA THR A 313 -30.80 -10.37 0.39
C THR A 313 -31.95 -9.66 1.09
N ASP A 314 -33.03 -10.42 1.48
CA ASP A 314 -34.10 -9.91 2.33
C ASP A 314 -33.82 -10.18 3.83
N GLU A 315 -32.61 -10.60 4.18
CA GLU A 315 -32.26 -10.99 5.55
C GLU A 315 -32.00 -9.77 6.42
N VAL A 316 -32.66 -9.71 7.58
CA VAL A 316 -32.52 -8.63 8.56
C VAL A 316 -32.03 -9.18 9.89
N TYR A 317 -31.01 -8.59 10.44
CA TYR A 317 -30.37 -8.98 11.69
C TYR A 317 -30.34 -7.82 12.68
N SER A 318 -30.46 -8.10 13.98
CA SER A 318 -30.09 -7.07 14.97
C SER A 318 -28.57 -7.01 15.15
N GLY A 319 -28.03 -5.81 15.40
CA GLY A 319 -26.61 -5.66 15.71
C GLY A 319 -26.20 -6.47 16.93
N GLU A 320 -27.06 -6.54 17.95
CA GLU A 320 -26.86 -7.38 19.13
C GLU A 320 -26.69 -8.87 18.76
N MET A 321 -27.56 -9.40 17.88
CA MET A 321 -27.44 -10.78 17.40
C MET A 321 -26.13 -11.03 16.65
N LEU A 322 -25.77 -10.14 15.73
CA LEU A 322 -24.53 -10.26 14.94
C LEU A 322 -23.28 -10.29 15.82
N MET A 323 -23.27 -9.49 16.90
CA MET A 323 -22.12 -9.40 17.79
C MET A 323 -22.08 -10.52 18.85
N ASN A 324 -23.23 -10.96 19.39
CA ASN A 324 -23.26 -11.90 20.50
C ASN A 324 -23.51 -13.36 20.08
N ALA A 325 -24.51 -13.60 19.21
CA ALA A 325 -24.77 -14.94 18.69
C ALA A 325 -23.89 -15.30 17.47
N GLY A 326 -23.45 -14.28 16.77
CA GLY A 326 -22.61 -14.39 15.57
C GLY A 326 -23.42 -14.65 14.30
N PHE A 327 -22.76 -14.37 13.17
CA PHE A 327 -23.27 -14.63 11.83
C PHE A 327 -22.70 -15.96 11.31
N ARG A 328 -23.54 -16.77 10.67
CA ARG A 328 -23.09 -17.98 10.01
C ARG A 328 -22.49 -17.64 8.66
N MET A 329 -21.15 -17.75 8.55
CA MET A 329 -20.47 -17.58 7.27
C MET A 329 -20.92 -18.64 6.28
N LYS A 330 -20.97 -18.28 5.01
CA LYS A 330 -21.26 -19.19 3.91
C LYS A 330 -20.29 -20.38 3.96
N ASP A 331 -20.79 -21.56 3.67
CA ASP A 331 -19.93 -22.73 3.52
C ASP A 331 -19.13 -22.61 2.21
N PHE A 332 -17.83 -22.47 2.33
CA PHE A 332 -16.91 -22.42 1.20
C PHE A 332 -16.31 -23.78 0.93
N TRP A 333 -16.11 -24.07 -0.32
CA TRP A 333 -15.42 -25.26 -0.78
C TRP A 333 -14.01 -24.90 -1.23
N GLY A 334 -13.00 -25.52 -0.61
CA GLY A 334 -11.58 -25.33 -0.95
C GLY A 334 -10.87 -24.30 -0.09
N ASP A 335 -9.59 -24.13 -0.40
CA ASP A 335 -8.71 -23.19 0.27
C ASP A 335 -8.71 -21.82 -0.41
N PHE A 336 -8.27 -20.80 0.31
CA PHE A 336 -8.09 -19.43 -0.19
C PHE A 336 -9.35 -18.81 -0.79
N VAL A 337 -10.50 -19.06 -0.21
CA VAL A 337 -11.79 -18.50 -0.67
C VAL A 337 -12.30 -17.41 0.28
N SER A 338 -13.03 -16.45 -0.24
CA SER A 338 -13.41 -15.26 0.51
C SER A 338 -14.80 -14.73 0.17
N SER A 339 -15.35 -13.90 1.05
CA SER A 339 -16.54 -13.09 0.80
C SER A 339 -16.40 -11.71 1.45
N CYS A 340 -17.00 -10.70 0.80
CA CYS A 340 -17.30 -9.41 1.38
C CYS A 340 -18.80 -9.26 1.54
N LEU A 341 -19.25 -8.84 2.72
CA LEU A 341 -20.65 -8.72 3.10
C LEU A 341 -20.90 -7.29 3.58
N LEU A 342 -21.75 -6.55 2.89
CA LEU A 342 -22.17 -5.23 3.36
C LEU A 342 -23.48 -5.33 4.13
N TYR A 343 -23.45 -4.79 5.33
CA TYR A 343 -24.62 -4.63 6.18
C TYR A 343 -24.99 -3.15 6.23
N THR A 344 -26.27 -2.85 5.97
CA THR A 344 -26.77 -1.47 6.01
C THR A 344 -27.93 -1.38 6.99
N SER A 345 -27.90 -0.36 7.86
CA SER A 345 -29.04 -0.05 8.71
C SER A 345 -30.02 0.80 7.89
N PRO A 346 -31.27 0.33 7.69
CA PRO A 346 -32.26 1.10 6.95
C PRO A 346 -32.55 2.42 7.68
N SER A 347 -32.66 3.49 6.90
CA SER A 347 -33.12 4.78 7.43
C SER A 347 -34.47 4.59 8.15
N PRO A 348 -34.75 5.31 9.24
CA PRO A 348 -36.07 5.30 9.88
C PRO A 348 -37.23 5.63 8.94
N ARG A 349 -36.95 6.18 7.75
CA ARG A 349 -37.93 6.44 6.69
C ARG A 349 -38.26 5.20 5.85
N ASP A 350 -37.39 4.20 5.81
CA ASP A 350 -37.54 3.00 4.96
C ASP A 350 -38.25 1.86 5.72
N THR A 351 -38.56 2.07 6.98
CA THR A 351 -39.23 1.10 7.86
C THR A 351 -40.74 1.35 8.02
N ARG A 352 -41.37 2.12 7.12
CA ARG A 352 -42.80 2.36 7.11
C ARG A 352 -43.50 1.65 5.99
#